data_570e324f58a7d05d02a4b9c72ebffc4d
#
_entry.id   570e324f58a7d05d02a4b9c72ebffc4d
#
_cell.length_a   1.000
_cell.length_b   1.000
_cell.length_c   1.000
_cell.angle_alpha   90.00
_cell.angle_beta   90.00
_cell.angle_gamma   90.00
#
_symmetry.space_group_name_H-M   'P 1'
#
loop_
_entity.id
_entity.type
_entity.pdbx_description
1 polymer ?
#
loop_
_entity_poly.entity_id
_entity_poly.type
_entity_poly.pdbx_seq_one_letter_code
_entity_poly.pdbx_strand_id
1 'polypeptide(L)'
;QISANVGGIPAMYGDLTGGVFSSTSKSATDKIVTAVEAQTSTGLDAFGHNSVEGFISGPLIVKDVKDAETGKKRRMVKLGYVLNGNLGYYKDPNPTRTGVYVVNDQKLQAIENNPLVFTPNGFVSTASYLRESDFDQLKARPNSPLTNGNFVGKLEWRPSQGLSVVGYASYFYQQSLAGTNSVMNFKNNGRGDNQTFRGYLLFTQNFKTNKESSIKNAYYSIRAEYQNSYNEGRDAVHMDNIFNYGYIGQFKSYPTPVFAYSNNDPQQNPNREPKIMRDQFGNYVQLRNYWEQVGNTDTLMTYTASELNPVRAKYTQSIYDYYNGRGFNINGINTLLASQGLVNGMNPNAVYSLHNTPGGNTSGWSKSSAERYGLFAVGQMS
;
A
#
# COMPACT_ATOMS: atom_id res chain seq x y z
N GLN A 1 -15.38 26.70 -11.13
CA GLN A 1 -15.56 27.58 -10.00
C GLN A 1 -15.38 26.81 -8.70
N ILE A 2 -14.56 27.31 -7.81
CA ILE A 2 -14.31 26.71 -6.49
C ILE A 2 -14.93 27.64 -5.46
N SER A 3 -15.72 27.12 -4.54
CA SER A 3 -16.22 27.84 -3.39
C SER A 3 -15.87 27.08 -2.10
N ALA A 4 -15.48 27.81 -1.08
CA ALA A 4 -15.19 27.29 0.25
C ALA A 4 -16.20 27.86 1.25
N ASN A 5 -16.91 27.00 1.96
CA ASN A 5 -17.76 27.36 3.08
C ASN A 5 -17.08 26.94 4.37
N VAL A 6 -16.63 27.91 5.13
CA VAL A 6 -15.98 27.72 6.44
C VAL A 6 -16.92 28.24 7.51
N GLY A 7 -17.62 27.34 8.20
CA GLY A 7 -18.63 27.63 9.20
C GLY A 7 -20.05 27.73 8.61
N GLY A 8 -21.08 27.33 9.39
CA GLY A 8 -22.47 27.33 8.96
C GLY A 8 -22.72 26.39 7.78
N ILE A 9 -22.28 25.15 7.84
CA ILE A 9 -22.43 24.18 6.76
C ILE A 9 -23.93 23.93 6.53
N PRO A 10 -24.44 24.16 5.29
CA PRO A 10 -25.82 23.85 4.98
C PRO A 10 -26.14 22.37 5.23
N ALA A 11 -27.33 22.08 5.76
CA ALA A 11 -27.78 20.71 6.08
C ALA A 11 -27.71 19.73 4.90
N MET A 12 -27.65 20.25 3.66
CA MET A 12 -27.48 19.45 2.44
C MET A 12 -26.17 18.67 2.36
N TYR A 13 -25.17 18.99 3.15
CA TYR A 13 -23.86 18.33 3.13
C TYR A 13 -23.71 17.29 4.23
N GLY A 14 -24.67 17.04 5.11
CA GLY A 14 -24.73 16.02 6.16
C GLY A 14 -23.38 15.63 6.78
N ASP A 15 -23.35 15.25 8.04
CA ASP A 15 -22.21 14.61 8.75
C ASP A 15 -20.79 15.23 8.57
N LEU A 16 -20.70 16.54 8.39
CA LEU A 16 -19.44 17.25 8.25
C LEU A 16 -19.17 18.12 9.47
N THR A 17 -18.02 17.92 10.09
CA THR A 17 -17.56 18.71 11.26
C THR A 17 -16.59 19.84 10.88
N GLY A 18 -16.25 19.97 9.60
CA GLY A 18 -15.28 20.94 9.07
C GLY A 18 -15.88 21.87 8.02
N GLY A 19 -15.05 22.43 7.14
CA GLY A 19 -15.48 23.25 6.00
C GLY A 19 -15.84 22.42 4.78
N VAL A 20 -16.62 22.99 3.85
CA VAL A 20 -16.97 22.38 2.56
C VAL A 20 -16.27 23.12 1.42
N PHE A 21 -15.49 22.39 0.63
CA PHE A 21 -15.01 22.87 -0.66
C PHE A 21 -15.91 22.31 -1.76
N SER A 22 -16.62 23.20 -2.44
CA SER A 22 -17.43 22.85 -3.59
C SER A 22 -16.71 23.26 -4.88
N SER A 23 -16.48 22.29 -5.75
CA SER A 23 -15.96 22.54 -7.10
C SER A 23 -17.03 22.22 -8.12
N THR A 24 -17.39 23.23 -8.91
CA THR A 24 -18.35 23.06 -10.01
C THR A 24 -17.58 22.90 -11.32
N SER A 25 -17.71 21.75 -11.96
CA SER A 25 -17.15 21.51 -13.29
C SER A 25 -17.84 22.33 -14.37
N LYS A 26 -17.13 22.66 -15.45
CA LYS A 26 -17.72 23.36 -16.61
C LYS A 26 -18.93 22.61 -17.16
N SER A 27 -19.92 23.33 -17.64
CA SER A 27 -21.03 22.76 -18.40
C SER A 27 -20.62 22.41 -19.83
N ALA A 28 -21.40 21.54 -20.46
CA ALA A 28 -21.21 21.21 -21.87
C ALA A 28 -21.31 22.46 -22.76
N THR A 29 -20.39 22.58 -23.69
CA THR A 29 -20.30 23.69 -24.63
C THR A 29 -21.33 23.57 -25.75
N ASP A 30 -21.72 24.68 -26.34
CA ASP A 30 -22.66 24.72 -27.48
C ASP A 30 -22.04 24.32 -28.84
N LYS A 31 -20.73 24.25 -28.91
CA LYS A 31 -19.92 23.76 -30.02
C LYS A 31 -18.92 22.73 -29.47
N ILE A 32 -18.41 21.89 -30.35
CA ILE A 32 -17.33 20.97 -29.98
C ILE A 32 -16.06 21.78 -29.69
N VAL A 33 -15.52 21.61 -28.50
CA VAL A 33 -14.27 22.20 -28.04
C VAL A 33 -13.35 21.07 -27.61
N THR A 34 -12.14 21.07 -28.12
CA THR A 34 -11.10 20.10 -27.80
C THR A 34 -9.84 20.83 -27.38
N ALA A 35 -9.10 20.24 -26.46
CA ALA A 35 -7.76 20.67 -26.09
C ALA A 35 -6.90 19.43 -25.79
N VAL A 36 -5.65 19.48 -26.18
CA VAL A 36 -4.64 18.46 -25.81
C VAL A 36 -3.39 19.21 -25.39
N GLU A 37 -2.86 18.80 -24.26
CA GLU A 37 -1.60 19.31 -23.73
C GLU A 37 -0.66 18.16 -23.43
N ALA A 38 0.60 18.30 -23.80
CA ALA A 38 1.64 17.32 -23.48
C ALA A 38 2.83 18.06 -22.87
N GLN A 39 3.34 17.55 -21.76
CA GLN A 39 4.50 18.09 -21.06
C GLN A 39 5.55 16.99 -20.91
N THR A 40 6.81 17.35 -21.09
CA THR A 40 7.94 16.45 -20.85
C THR A 40 9.13 17.22 -20.32
N SER A 41 9.80 16.63 -19.35
CA SER A 41 11.12 17.09 -18.90
C SER A 41 12.24 16.11 -19.27
N THR A 42 11.90 15.03 -20.00
CA THR A 42 12.87 14.03 -20.43
C THR A 42 13.97 14.67 -21.31
N GLY A 43 15.21 14.53 -20.86
CA GLY A 43 16.37 15.18 -21.49
C GLY A 43 16.65 16.61 -20.98
N LEU A 44 15.74 17.24 -20.23
CA LEU A 44 15.92 18.55 -19.62
C LEU A 44 16.39 18.45 -18.17
N ASP A 45 15.88 17.44 -17.45
CA ASP A 45 16.27 17.16 -16.07
C ASP A 45 16.42 15.66 -15.79
N ALA A 46 16.76 15.32 -14.54
CA ALA A 46 16.92 13.92 -14.10
C ALA A 46 15.62 13.29 -13.60
N PHE A 47 14.55 14.07 -13.43
CA PHE A 47 13.34 13.65 -12.71
C PHE A 47 12.28 13.04 -13.62
N GLY A 48 12.39 13.31 -14.95
CA GLY A 48 11.58 12.65 -15.98
C GLY A 48 10.08 12.83 -15.75
N HIS A 49 9.62 14.08 -15.70
CA HIS A 49 8.20 14.40 -15.66
C HIS A 49 7.63 14.32 -17.08
N ASN A 50 6.64 13.46 -17.28
CA ASN A 50 5.93 13.31 -18.54
C ASN A 50 4.43 13.27 -18.25
N SER A 51 3.66 14.11 -18.94
CA SER A 51 2.21 14.09 -18.79
C SER A 51 1.52 14.41 -20.12
N VAL A 52 0.33 13.87 -20.29
CA VAL A 52 -0.59 14.23 -21.36
C VAL A 52 -1.97 14.47 -20.78
N GLU A 53 -2.61 15.55 -21.21
CA GLU A 53 -3.97 15.89 -20.81
C GLU A 53 -4.81 16.09 -22.08
N GLY A 54 -6.03 15.56 -22.05
CA GLY A 54 -7.02 15.71 -23.12
C GLY A 54 -8.35 16.20 -22.58
N PHE A 55 -8.96 17.13 -23.30
CA PHE A 55 -10.28 17.65 -23.00
C PHE A 55 -11.13 17.68 -24.26
N ILE A 56 -12.38 17.23 -24.14
CA ILE A 56 -13.38 17.39 -25.18
C ILE A 56 -14.73 17.68 -24.55
N SER A 57 -15.45 18.66 -25.10
CA SER A 57 -16.80 19.01 -24.71
C SER A 57 -17.61 19.40 -25.93
N GLY A 58 -18.89 19.11 -25.90
CA GLY A 58 -19.79 19.49 -26.99
C GLY A 58 -21.23 19.06 -26.80
N PRO A 59 -22.09 19.47 -27.73
CA PRO A 59 -23.47 19.06 -27.76
C PRO A 59 -23.66 17.71 -28.45
N LEU A 60 -24.53 16.86 -27.92
CA LEU A 60 -25.06 15.67 -28.57
C LEU A 60 -26.42 15.96 -29.22
N ILE A 61 -27.27 16.71 -28.51
CA ILE A 61 -28.61 17.12 -29.02
C ILE A 61 -28.77 18.62 -28.79
N VAL A 62 -29.13 19.30 -29.84
CA VAL A 62 -29.36 20.75 -29.85
C VAL A 62 -30.77 21.07 -30.32
N LYS A 63 -31.38 22.09 -29.74
CA LYS A 63 -32.68 22.62 -30.16
C LYS A 63 -32.60 24.14 -30.27
N ASP A 64 -33.08 24.68 -31.36
CA ASP A 64 -33.25 26.12 -31.51
C ASP A 64 -34.52 26.56 -30.79
N VAL A 65 -34.39 27.47 -29.83
CA VAL A 65 -35.48 28.04 -29.09
C VAL A 65 -35.57 29.53 -29.40
N LYS A 66 -36.75 30.03 -29.73
CA LYS A 66 -36.95 31.46 -29.86
C LYS A 66 -37.06 32.07 -28.47
N ASP A 67 -36.28 33.07 -28.20
CA ASP A 67 -36.40 33.90 -27.01
C ASP A 67 -37.73 34.66 -27.04
N ALA A 68 -38.52 34.56 -26.00
CA ALA A 68 -39.89 35.12 -25.95
C ALA A 68 -39.88 36.66 -25.90
N GLU A 69 -38.83 37.30 -25.39
CA GLU A 69 -38.74 38.77 -25.23
C GLU A 69 -38.08 39.44 -26.43
N THR A 70 -37.03 38.78 -26.99
CA THR A 70 -36.22 39.38 -28.07
C THR A 70 -36.52 38.82 -29.47
N GLY A 71 -37.32 37.76 -29.57
CA GLY A 71 -37.62 37.05 -30.83
C GLY A 71 -36.39 36.37 -31.49
N LYS A 72 -35.22 36.51 -30.92
CA LYS A 72 -33.97 35.93 -31.47
C LYS A 72 -33.93 34.43 -31.24
N LYS A 73 -33.48 33.69 -32.26
CA LYS A 73 -33.20 32.24 -32.13
C LYS A 73 -31.96 32.04 -31.25
N ARG A 74 -32.11 31.30 -30.20
CA ARG A 74 -31.00 30.90 -29.33
C ARG A 74 -30.83 29.38 -29.43
N ARG A 75 -29.61 28.94 -29.69
CA ARG A 75 -29.23 27.53 -29.70
C ARG A 75 -29.15 27.03 -28.24
N MET A 76 -29.91 26.00 -27.91
CA MET A 76 -29.95 25.41 -26.57
C MET A 76 -29.45 23.96 -26.67
N VAL A 77 -28.40 23.63 -25.88
CA VAL A 77 -27.92 22.25 -25.72
C VAL A 77 -28.92 21.50 -24.84
N LYS A 78 -29.58 20.49 -25.44
CA LYS A 78 -30.50 19.60 -24.71
C LYS A 78 -29.78 18.44 -24.08
N LEU A 79 -28.77 17.87 -24.76
CA LEU A 79 -27.87 16.86 -24.24
C LEU A 79 -26.46 17.26 -24.66
N GLY A 80 -25.58 17.33 -23.71
CA GLY A 80 -24.18 17.62 -23.94
C GLY A 80 -23.26 16.80 -23.05
N TYR A 81 -22.00 16.77 -23.42
CA TYR A 81 -20.99 15.99 -22.72
C TYR A 81 -19.73 16.81 -22.44
N VAL A 82 -19.03 16.40 -21.43
CA VAL A 82 -17.68 16.86 -21.08
C VAL A 82 -16.85 15.64 -20.71
N LEU A 83 -15.74 15.46 -21.39
CA LEU A 83 -14.75 14.42 -21.06
C LEU A 83 -13.41 15.11 -20.82
N ASN A 84 -12.74 14.71 -19.78
CA ASN A 84 -11.37 15.14 -19.46
C ASN A 84 -10.58 13.92 -19.00
N GLY A 85 -9.32 13.83 -19.40
CA GLY A 85 -8.43 12.78 -18.95
C GLY A 85 -7.01 13.27 -18.92
N ASN A 86 -6.26 12.89 -17.88
CA ASN A 86 -4.83 13.08 -17.83
C ASN A 86 -4.12 11.78 -17.45
N LEU A 87 -2.91 11.63 -17.96
CA LEU A 87 -1.97 10.57 -17.64
C LEU A 87 -0.63 11.22 -17.32
N GLY A 88 -0.01 10.79 -16.23
CA GLY A 88 1.29 11.29 -15.80
C GLY A 88 2.24 10.15 -15.44
N TYR A 89 3.49 10.33 -15.78
CA TYR A 89 4.61 9.49 -15.35
C TYR A 89 5.74 10.36 -14.83
N TYR A 90 6.23 10.05 -13.64
CA TYR A 90 7.31 10.74 -12.97
C TYR A 90 8.35 9.70 -12.56
N LYS A 91 9.58 9.84 -13.03
CA LYS A 91 10.69 8.97 -12.62
C LYS A 91 11.05 9.20 -11.14
N ASP A 92 11.03 10.46 -10.72
CA ASP A 92 11.14 10.86 -9.30
C ASP A 92 10.13 11.98 -9.02
N PRO A 93 9.00 11.68 -8.33
CA PRO A 93 7.97 12.66 -8.04
C PRO A 93 8.36 13.64 -6.93
N ASN A 94 9.47 13.40 -6.23
CA ASN A 94 9.91 14.20 -5.09
C ASN A 94 11.37 14.69 -5.27
N PRO A 95 11.63 15.55 -6.25
CA PRO A 95 12.98 16.01 -6.55
C PRO A 95 13.58 16.74 -5.36
N THR A 96 14.89 16.51 -5.12
CA THR A 96 15.65 17.19 -4.08
C THR A 96 16.72 18.06 -4.73
N ARG A 97 17.01 19.22 -4.13
CA ARG A 97 18.03 20.14 -4.65
C ARG A 97 19.43 19.53 -4.57
N THR A 98 19.73 18.80 -3.51
CA THR A 98 21.05 18.21 -3.24
C THR A 98 21.25 16.84 -3.89
N GLY A 99 20.19 16.25 -4.47
CA GLY A 99 20.21 14.85 -4.90
C GLY A 99 20.11 13.88 -3.73
N VAL A 100 20.37 12.62 -4.01
CA VAL A 100 20.34 11.53 -3.04
C VAL A 100 21.63 10.73 -3.11
N TYR A 101 22.02 10.13 -1.99
CA TYR A 101 23.16 9.24 -1.92
C TYR A 101 22.70 7.80 -1.87
N VAL A 102 23.33 6.93 -2.63
CA VAL A 102 23.12 5.47 -2.62
C VAL A 102 24.49 4.78 -2.53
N VAL A 103 24.52 3.61 -1.92
CA VAL A 103 25.75 2.79 -1.96
C VAL A 103 25.99 2.33 -3.39
N ASN A 104 27.23 2.46 -3.88
CA ASN A 104 27.56 2.04 -5.23
C ASN A 104 27.34 0.53 -5.40
N ASP A 105 27.05 0.09 -6.62
CA ASP A 105 26.66 -1.29 -6.90
C ASP A 105 27.72 -2.31 -6.48
N GLN A 106 29.00 -2.03 -6.67
CA GLN A 106 30.08 -2.93 -6.29
C GLN A 106 30.13 -3.16 -4.79
N LYS A 107 30.00 -2.09 -4.01
CA LYS A 107 30.00 -2.16 -2.55
C LYS A 107 28.73 -2.79 -2.01
N LEU A 108 27.59 -2.47 -2.61
CA LEU A 108 26.31 -3.07 -2.25
C LEU A 108 26.36 -4.58 -2.43
N GLN A 109 26.86 -5.06 -3.56
CA GLN A 109 27.02 -6.49 -3.83
C GLN A 109 27.98 -7.16 -2.84
N ALA A 110 29.07 -6.49 -2.46
CA ALA A 110 29.99 -7.00 -1.45
C ALA A 110 29.32 -7.15 -0.08
N ILE A 111 28.48 -6.18 0.31
CA ILE A 111 27.70 -6.25 1.55
C ILE A 111 26.64 -7.35 1.48
N GLU A 112 25.93 -7.49 0.38
CA GLU A 112 24.93 -8.54 0.18
C GLU A 112 25.55 -9.95 0.27
N ASN A 113 26.77 -10.11 -0.21
CA ASN A 113 27.51 -11.38 -0.13
C ASN A 113 28.02 -11.69 1.27
N ASN A 114 28.45 -10.67 2.03
CA ASN A 114 28.97 -10.79 3.38
C ASN A 114 28.32 -9.76 4.30
N PRO A 115 27.05 -9.99 4.70
CA PRO A 115 26.26 -8.98 5.37
C PRO A 115 26.65 -8.73 6.82
N LEU A 116 27.39 -9.67 7.45
CA LEU A 116 27.71 -9.64 8.87
C LEU A 116 29.21 -9.75 9.13
N VAL A 117 29.66 -9.02 10.14
CA VAL A 117 30.98 -9.14 10.76
C VAL A 117 30.79 -9.55 12.22
N PHE A 118 31.52 -10.57 12.67
CA PHE A 118 31.55 -10.93 14.08
C PHE A 118 32.53 -10.05 14.84
N THR A 119 32.07 -9.52 15.96
CA THR A 119 32.86 -8.73 16.92
C THR A 119 32.77 -9.36 18.31
N PRO A 120 33.63 -8.97 19.27
CA PRO A 120 33.50 -9.44 20.65
C PRO A 120 32.12 -9.16 21.28
N ASN A 121 31.41 -8.16 20.78
CA ASN A 121 30.06 -7.78 21.24
C ASN A 121 28.93 -8.42 20.40
N GLY A 122 29.23 -9.39 19.55
CA GLY A 122 28.26 -10.06 18.68
C GLY A 122 28.38 -9.68 17.21
N PHE A 123 27.34 -10.00 16.44
CA PHE A 123 27.30 -9.69 15.02
C PHE A 123 26.93 -8.23 14.77
N VAL A 124 27.63 -7.61 13.84
CA VAL A 124 27.40 -6.24 13.38
C VAL A 124 27.24 -6.25 11.88
N SER A 125 26.36 -5.38 11.34
CA SER A 125 26.20 -5.23 9.90
C SER A 125 27.50 -4.76 9.24
N THR A 126 27.91 -5.40 8.14
CA THR A 126 29.02 -4.94 7.31
C THR A 126 28.81 -3.50 6.79
N ALA A 127 27.54 -3.10 6.64
CA ALA A 127 27.17 -1.75 6.27
C ALA A 127 27.61 -0.67 7.29
N SER A 128 27.88 -1.06 8.56
CA SER A 128 28.40 -0.12 9.57
C SER A 128 29.82 0.37 9.26
N TYR A 129 30.51 -0.24 8.32
CA TYR A 129 31.87 0.14 7.91
C TYR A 129 31.93 0.92 6.60
N LEU A 130 30.80 1.40 6.10
CA LEU A 130 30.71 2.24 4.91
C LEU A 130 31.45 3.58 5.12
N ARG A 131 32.10 4.05 4.07
CA ARG A 131 32.80 5.33 4.01
C ARG A 131 32.17 6.19 2.92
N GLU A 132 32.43 7.48 2.93
CA GLU A 132 31.94 8.43 1.92
C GLU A 132 32.22 7.98 0.48
N SER A 133 33.42 7.40 0.24
CA SER A 133 33.81 6.84 -1.06
C SER A 133 32.98 5.66 -1.55
N ASP A 134 32.20 5.03 -0.68
CA ASP A 134 31.34 3.89 -1.02
C ASP A 134 29.97 4.35 -1.55
N PHE A 135 29.72 5.68 -1.65
CA PHE A 135 28.46 6.22 -2.08
C PHE A 135 28.56 6.96 -3.42
N ASP A 136 27.51 6.77 -4.23
CA ASP A 136 27.28 7.57 -5.43
C ASP A 136 26.23 8.63 -5.16
N GLN A 137 26.44 9.84 -5.65
CA GLN A 137 25.46 10.92 -5.59
C GLN A 137 24.62 10.91 -6.88
N LEU A 138 23.32 10.68 -6.74
CA LEU A 138 22.37 10.68 -7.84
C LEU A 138 21.51 11.96 -7.79
N LYS A 139 21.19 12.52 -8.95
CA LYS A 139 20.30 13.69 -9.03
C LYS A 139 18.85 13.34 -8.72
N ALA A 140 18.41 12.14 -9.10
CA ALA A 140 17.05 11.64 -8.87
C ALA A 140 17.08 10.34 -8.04
N ARG A 141 16.04 10.10 -7.27
CA ARG A 141 15.89 8.86 -6.49
C ARG A 141 15.76 7.67 -7.44
N PRO A 142 16.53 6.60 -7.21
CA PRO A 142 16.40 5.39 -7.99
C PRO A 142 15.14 4.62 -7.59
N ASN A 143 14.56 3.91 -8.55
CA ASN A 143 13.43 3.00 -8.36
C ASN A 143 12.26 3.60 -7.54
N SER A 144 11.87 4.86 -7.84
CA SER A 144 10.77 5.53 -7.18
C SER A 144 9.77 6.19 -8.14
N PRO A 145 9.40 5.54 -9.26
CA PRO A 145 8.48 6.13 -10.21
C PRO A 145 7.06 6.22 -9.65
N LEU A 146 6.35 7.23 -10.16
CA LEU A 146 4.93 7.41 -9.95
C LEU A 146 4.24 7.50 -11.30
N THR A 147 3.20 6.71 -11.48
CA THR A 147 2.27 6.79 -12.61
C THR A 147 0.91 7.14 -12.07
N ASN A 148 0.24 8.10 -12.68
CA ASN A 148 -1.13 8.43 -12.33
C ASN A 148 -1.99 8.62 -13.58
N GLY A 149 -3.30 8.47 -13.38
CA GLY A 149 -4.32 8.76 -14.38
C GLY A 149 -5.58 9.27 -13.71
N ASN A 150 -6.19 10.27 -14.31
CA ASN A 150 -7.47 10.79 -13.85
C ASN A 150 -8.39 11.01 -15.05
N PHE A 151 -9.56 10.41 -15.03
CA PHE A 151 -10.55 10.48 -16.09
C PHE A 151 -11.87 10.96 -15.50
N VAL A 152 -12.47 11.92 -16.18
CA VAL A 152 -13.75 12.52 -15.79
C VAL A 152 -14.68 12.54 -16.98
N GLY A 153 -15.88 12.01 -16.79
CA GLY A 153 -16.98 12.09 -17.73
C GLY A 153 -18.21 12.74 -17.12
N LYS A 154 -18.85 13.62 -17.87
CA LYS A 154 -20.09 14.27 -17.48
C LYS A 154 -21.05 14.33 -18.65
N LEU A 155 -22.31 13.98 -18.40
CA LEU A 155 -23.43 14.14 -19.31
C LEU A 155 -24.44 15.09 -18.68
N GLU A 156 -24.88 16.08 -19.44
CA GLU A 156 -25.89 17.04 -19.03
C GLU A 156 -27.09 16.93 -19.94
N TRP A 157 -28.22 16.53 -19.38
CA TRP A 157 -29.49 16.40 -20.09
C TRP A 157 -30.54 17.39 -19.58
N ARG A 158 -31.10 18.15 -20.49
CA ARG A 158 -32.15 19.17 -20.22
C ARG A 158 -33.39 18.87 -21.08
N PRO A 159 -34.19 17.86 -20.67
CA PRO A 159 -35.34 17.40 -21.48
C PRO A 159 -36.42 18.46 -21.61
N SER A 160 -36.68 19.24 -20.57
CA SER A 160 -37.67 20.32 -20.54
C SER A 160 -37.08 21.60 -19.92
N GLN A 161 -37.87 22.67 -19.98
CA GLN A 161 -37.49 23.92 -19.33
C GLN A 161 -37.59 23.77 -17.82
N GLY A 162 -36.52 24.08 -17.10
CA GLY A 162 -36.46 23.92 -15.66
C GLY A 162 -35.98 22.56 -15.16
N LEU A 163 -35.97 21.51 -16.00
CA LEU A 163 -35.48 20.19 -15.62
C LEU A 163 -34.04 19.96 -16.14
N SER A 164 -33.18 19.57 -15.26
CA SER A 164 -31.79 19.18 -15.54
C SER A 164 -31.45 17.87 -14.87
N VAL A 165 -30.83 16.98 -15.63
CA VAL A 165 -30.25 15.70 -15.12
C VAL A 165 -28.80 15.69 -15.49
N VAL A 166 -27.93 15.49 -14.50
CA VAL A 166 -26.46 15.42 -14.68
C VAL A 166 -25.99 14.05 -14.21
N GLY A 167 -25.38 13.30 -15.14
CA GLY A 167 -24.61 12.12 -14.83
C GLY A 167 -23.13 12.47 -14.82
N TYR A 168 -22.43 12.05 -13.79
CA TYR A 168 -21.00 12.26 -13.58
C TYR A 168 -20.33 10.97 -13.20
N ALA A 169 -19.16 10.71 -13.77
CA ALA A 169 -18.26 9.64 -13.36
C ALA A 169 -16.82 10.14 -13.39
N SER A 170 -16.03 9.73 -12.41
CA SER A 170 -14.60 9.95 -12.40
C SER A 170 -13.87 8.68 -11.94
N TYR A 171 -12.70 8.45 -12.52
CA TYR A 171 -11.81 7.38 -12.15
C TYR A 171 -10.41 7.93 -11.97
N PHE A 172 -9.86 7.74 -10.79
CA PHE A 172 -8.49 8.07 -10.45
C PHE A 172 -7.71 6.78 -10.25
N TYR A 173 -6.53 6.73 -10.83
CA TYR A 173 -5.57 5.64 -10.66
C TYR A 173 -4.20 6.23 -10.33
N GLN A 174 -3.53 5.66 -9.35
CA GLN A 174 -2.16 5.98 -9.03
C GLN A 174 -1.40 4.73 -8.66
N GLN A 175 -0.24 4.55 -9.27
CA GLN A 175 0.74 3.54 -8.92
C GLN A 175 2.04 4.22 -8.56
N SER A 176 2.61 3.85 -7.44
CA SER A 176 3.89 4.39 -6.97
C SER A 176 4.78 3.27 -6.48
N LEU A 177 6.08 3.40 -6.70
CA LEU A 177 7.07 2.73 -5.89
C LEU A 177 7.48 3.69 -4.77
N ALA A 178 7.30 3.28 -3.52
CA ALA A 178 7.60 4.12 -2.38
C ALA A 178 9.12 4.32 -2.28
N GLY A 179 9.57 5.48 -2.74
CA GLY A 179 10.94 5.92 -2.57
C GLY A 179 11.23 6.17 -1.10
N THR A 180 11.69 5.16 -0.38
CA THR A 180 12.24 5.36 0.96
C THR A 180 13.59 6.06 0.83
N ASN A 181 14.02 6.79 1.86
CA ASN A 181 15.36 7.40 1.90
C ASN A 181 16.46 6.34 2.15
N SER A 182 16.24 5.13 1.71
CA SER A 182 17.17 4.03 1.89
C SER A 182 18.33 4.14 0.94
N VAL A 183 19.53 4.22 1.46
CA VAL A 183 20.77 4.30 0.67
C VAL A 183 21.21 2.94 0.11
N MET A 184 20.66 1.84 0.62
CA MET A 184 21.04 0.47 0.24
C MET A 184 19.88 -0.37 -0.26
N ASN A 185 18.64 -0.06 0.13
CA ASN A 185 17.48 -0.91 -0.12
C ASN A 185 16.53 -0.37 -1.19
N PHE A 186 16.96 0.58 -1.98
CA PHE A 186 16.12 1.21 -3.01
C PHE A 186 15.61 0.24 -4.08
N LYS A 187 16.30 -0.90 -4.29
CA LYS A 187 15.86 -1.95 -5.21
C LYS A 187 14.57 -2.64 -4.74
N ASN A 188 14.29 -2.63 -3.42
CA ASN A 188 13.15 -3.27 -2.78
C ASN A 188 12.06 -2.25 -2.37
N ASN A 189 11.95 -1.14 -3.07
CA ASN A 189 10.87 -0.19 -2.83
C ASN A 189 9.51 -0.86 -3.01
N GLY A 190 8.64 -0.66 -2.04
CA GLY A 190 7.29 -1.20 -2.07
C GLY A 190 6.41 -0.54 -3.13
N ARG A 191 5.50 -1.30 -3.69
CA ARG A 191 4.51 -0.83 -4.65
C ARG A 191 3.21 -0.47 -3.94
N GLY A 192 2.70 0.71 -4.22
CA GLY A 192 1.37 1.17 -3.82
C GLY A 192 0.50 1.39 -5.05
N ASP A 193 -0.69 0.80 -5.06
CA ASP A 193 -1.71 1.00 -6.07
C ASP A 193 -2.95 1.62 -5.41
N ASN A 194 -3.36 2.80 -5.85
CA ASN A 194 -4.53 3.52 -5.36
C ASN A 194 -5.52 3.73 -6.51
N GLN A 195 -6.76 3.40 -6.30
CA GLN A 195 -7.82 3.60 -7.27
C GLN A 195 -9.03 4.19 -6.58
N THR A 196 -9.68 5.15 -7.23
CA THR A 196 -10.93 5.71 -6.74
C THR A 196 -11.88 5.91 -7.91
N PHE A 197 -13.02 5.26 -7.84
CA PHE A 197 -14.15 5.53 -8.71
C PHE A 197 -15.18 6.36 -7.96
N ARG A 198 -15.72 7.39 -8.60
CA ARG A 198 -16.84 8.16 -8.09
C ARG A 198 -17.84 8.40 -9.20
N GLY A 199 -19.10 8.15 -8.92
CA GLY A 199 -20.21 8.45 -9.81
C GLY A 199 -21.35 9.11 -9.07
N TYR A 200 -22.08 10.00 -9.74
CA TYR A 200 -23.34 10.52 -9.22
C TYR A 200 -24.34 10.82 -10.33
N LEU A 201 -25.61 10.77 -9.96
CA LEU A 201 -26.72 11.31 -10.73
C LEU A 201 -27.34 12.45 -9.92
N LEU A 202 -27.46 13.61 -10.57
CA LEU A 202 -28.06 14.81 -9.99
C LEU A 202 -29.27 15.21 -10.82
N PHE A 203 -30.42 15.18 -10.20
CA PHE A 203 -31.67 15.65 -10.74
C PHE A 203 -32.01 17.02 -10.14
N THR A 204 -32.34 18.01 -10.96
CA THR A 204 -32.72 19.34 -10.51
C THR A 204 -33.95 19.81 -11.28
N GLN A 205 -34.98 20.19 -10.56
CA GLN A 205 -36.19 20.81 -11.10
C GLN A 205 -36.33 22.24 -10.59
N ASN A 206 -36.28 23.20 -11.51
CA ASN A 206 -36.59 24.58 -11.24
C ASN A 206 -38.04 24.87 -11.68
N PHE A 207 -38.79 25.55 -10.84
CA PHE A 207 -40.15 25.95 -11.14
C PHE A 207 -40.18 27.36 -11.70
N LYS A 208 -41.01 27.57 -12.71
CA LYS A 208 -41.29 28.92 -13.20
C LYS A 208 -42.22 29.59 -12.21
N THR A 209 -41.84 30.77 -11.76
CA THR A 209 -42.69 31.62 -10.91
C THR A 209 -43.26 32.78 -11.73
N ASN A 210 -44.51 33.13 -11.50
CA ASN A 210 -45.12 34.30 -12.13
C ASN A 210 -44.54 35.58 -11.52
N LYS A 211 -44.47 36.68 -12.30
CA LYS A 211 -43.96 37.98 -11.84
C LYS A 211 -44.76 38.55 -10.63
N GLU A 212 -46.03 38.16 -10.47
CA GLU A 212 -46.93 38.58 -9.39
C GLU A 212 -46.89 37.63 -8.19
N SER A 213 -46.16 36.54 -8.26
CA SER A 213 -46.04 35.57 -7.15
C SER A 213 -45.14 36.11 -6.04
N SER A 214 -45.55 35.89 -4.79
CA SER A 214 -44.69 36.13 -3.62
C SER A 214 -43.47 35.26 -3.59
N ILE A 215 -43.50 34.09 -4.26
CA ILE A 215 -42.35 33.16 -4.42
C ILE A 215 -41.66 33.51 -5.74
N LYS A 216 -40.41 33.95 -5.66
CA LYS A 216 -39.61 34.36 -6.83
C LYS A 216 -38.75 33.24 -7.39
N ASN A 217 -38.32 32.33 -6.56
CA ASN A 217 -37.54 31.16 -6.96
C ASN A 217 -37.99 29.94 -6.17
N ALA A 218 -38.21 28.85 -6.85
CA ALA A 218 -38.43 27.55 -6.23
C ALA A 218 -37.67 26.46 -7.01
N TYR A 219 -36.93 25.65 -6.33
CA TYR A 219 -36.33 24.46 -6.94
C TYR A 219 -36.20 23.34 -5.92
N TYR A 220 -36.07 22.12 -6.41
CA TYR A 220 -35.54 20.99 -5.65
C TYR A 220 -34.49 20.25 -6.44
N SER A 221 -33.59 19.60 -5.71
CA SER A 221 -32.49 18.83 -6.24
C SER A 221 -32.34 17.51 -5.47
N ILE A 222 -32.15 16.42 -6.20
CA ILE A 222 -31.90 15.10 -5.62
C ILE A 222 -30.62 14.59 -6.24
N ARG A 223 -29.69 14.14 -5.39
CA ARG A 223 -28.42 13.56 -5.82
C ARG A 223 -28.26 12.18 -5.20
N ALA A 224 -28.00 11.18 -6.05
CA ALA A 224 -27.54 9.87 -5.64
C ALA A 224 -26.07 9.73 -6.05
N GLU A 225 -25.21 9.29 -5.14
CA GLU A 225 -23.79 9.11 -5.39
C GLU A 225 -23.28 7.76 -4.92
N TYR A 226 -22.25 7.26 -5.63
CA TYR A 226 -21.48 6.10 -5.28
C TYR A 226 -19.99 6.43 -5.39
N GLN A 227 -19.21 5.94 -4.42
CA GLN A 227 -17.76 6.00 -4.44
C GLN A 227 -17.20 4.66 -4.00
N ASN A 228 -16.20 4.19 -4.71
CA ASN A 228 -15.35 3.07 -4.30
C ASN A 228 -13.91 3.55 -4.29
N SER A 229 -13.21 3.26 -3.20
CA SER A 229 -11.78 3.54 -3.04
C SER A 229 -11.08 2.23 -2.73
N TYR A 230 -10.07 1.91 -3.53
CA TYR A 230 -9.25 0.72 -3.41
C TYR A 230 -7.79 1.13 -3.22
N ASN A 231 -7.15 0.57 -2.21
CA ASN A 231 -5.75 0.78 -1.92
C ASN A 231 -5.07 -0.56 -1.69
N GLU A 232 -3.93 -0.75 -2.30
CA GLU A 232 -3.10 -1.93 -2.13
C GLU A 232 -1.64 -1.53 -1.97
N GLY A 233 -1.01 -2.04 -0.91
CA GLY A 233 0.41 -1.92 -0.65
C GLY A 233 1.06 -3.30 -0.66
N ARG A 234 2.14 -3.48 -1.41
CA ARG A 234 2.79 -4.79 -1.57
C ARG A 234 4.28 -4.67 -1.91
N ASP A 235 4.99 -5.75 -1.71
CA ASP A 235 6.33 -5.91 -2.25
C ASP A 235 6.29 -6.00 -3.78
N ALA A 236 7.24 -5.34 -4.47
CA ALA A 236 7.26 -5.32 -5.93
C ALA A 236 7.69 -6.66 -6.55
N VAL A 237 8.34 -7.54 -5.78
CA VAL A 237 8.83 -8.84 -6.24
C VAL A 237 7.82 -9.94 -5.92
N HIS A 238 7.32 -9.98 -4.67
CA HIS A 238 6.45 -11.06 -4.21
C HIS A 238 4.98 -10.85 -4.56
N MET A 239 4.57 -9.60 -4.83
CA MET A 239 3.21 -9.26 -5.24
C MET A 239 2.15 -9.87 -4.31
N ASP A 240 1.25 -10.70 -4.83
CA ASP A 240 0.14 -11.32 -4.08
C ASP A 240 0.54 -12.64 -3.39
N ASN A 241 1.80 -13.09 -3.54
CA ASN A 241 2.28 -14.32 -2.93
C ASN A 241 2.69 -14.09 -1.48
N ILE A 242 1.70 -13.95 -0.59
CA ILE A 242 1.90 -13.60 0.83
C ILE A 242 2.84 -14.54 1.59
N PHE A 243 2.89 -15.83 1.20
CA PHE A 243 3.77 -16.82 1.83
C PHE A 243 5.27 -16.66 1.48
N ASN A 244 5.57 -15.85 0.45
CA ASN A 244 6.95 -15.54 0.09
C ASN A 244 7.55 -14.43 0.97
N TYR A 245 6.66 -13.62 1.59
CA TYR A 245 7.07 -12.51 2.44
C TYR A 245 7.78 -13.02 3.69
N GLY A 246 9.03 -12.59 3.85
CA GLY A 246 9.84 -12.98 4.99
C GLY A 246 10.30 -14.44 5.03
N TYR A 247 9.97 -15.26 4.04
CA TYR A 247 10.42 -16.64 3.98
C TYR A 247 11.90 -16.71 3.56
N ILE A 248 12.78 -17.10 4.49
CA ILE A 248 14.23 -17.12 4.29
C ILE A 248 14.80 -18.51 4.07
N GLY A 249 14.07 -19.56 4.44
CA GLY A 249 14.55 -20.94 4.30
C GLY A 249 13.91 -21.89 5.30
N GLN A 250 14.43 -23.11 5.33
CA GLN A 250 13.91 -24.19 6.14
C GLN A 250 14.91 -24.57 7.24
N PHE A 251 14.42 -24.63 8.48
CA PHE A 251 15.10 -25.25 9.59
C PHE A 251 14.58 -26.67 9.78
N LYS A 252 15.49 -27.63 9.99
CA LYS A 252 15.16 -29.00 10.38
C LYS A 252 15.88 -29.30 11.69
N SER A 253 15.14 -29.74 12.69
CA SER A 253 15.71 -30.25 13.93
C SER A 253 15.55 -31.78 13.99
N TYR A 254 16.53 -32.44 14.58
CA TYR A 254 16.54 -33.88 14.77
C TYR A 254 16.46 -34.15 16.28
N PRO A 255 15.24 -34.31 16.84
CA PRO A 255 15.08 -34.48 18.26
C PRO A 255 15.61 -35.84 18.71
N THR A 256 16.40 -35.83 19.75
CA THR A 256 16.84 -37.07 20.44
C THR A 256 16.04 -37.21 21.72
N PRO A 257 15.34 -38.33 21.92
CA PRO A 257 14.60 -38.53 23.14
C PRO A 257 15.51 -38.64 24.34
N VAL A 258 15.19 -37.90 25.39
CA VAL A 258 15.87 -37.97 26.68
C VAL A 258 15.06 -38.81 27.62
N PHE A 259 15.69 -39.86 28.15
CA PHE A 259 15.07 -40.76 29.10
C PHE A 259 15.63 -40.52 30.49
N ALA A 260 14.77 -40.49 31.48
CA ALA A 260 15.14 -40.47 32.89
C ALA A 260 14.58 -41.71 33.57
N TYR A 261 15.37 -42.21 34.50
CA TYR A 261 14.91 -43.32 35.33
C TYR A 261 13.98 -42.80 36.39
N SER A 262 12.76 -43.27 36.39
CA SER A 262 11.74 -42.89 37.35
C SER A 262 11.67 -43.95 38.44
N ASN A 263 11.96 -43.57 39.66
CA ASN A 263 11.82 -44.41 40.84
C ASN A 263 10.51 -44.05 41.59
N ASN A 264 9.51 -44.89 41.43
CA ASN A 264 8.20 -44.78 42.10
C ASN A 264 8.05 -45.74 43.28
N ASP A 265 9.19 -46.13 43.90
CA ASP A 265 9.16 -46.92 45.11
C ASP A 265 8.54 -46.11 46.27
N PRO A 266 7.41 -46.56 46.88
CA PRO A 266 6.76 -45.81 47.95
C PRO A 266 7.64 -45.60 49.20
N GLN A 267 8.65 -46.43 49.37
CA GLN A 267 9.60 -46.29 50.49
C GLN A 267 10.61 -45.15 50.24
N GLN A 268 10.95 -44.90 48.98
CA GLN A 268 11.93 -43.84 48.60
C GLN A 268 11.25 -42.53 48.16
N ASN A 269 10.04 -42.63 47.57
CA ASN A 269 9.27 -41.49 47.11
C ASN A 269 7.78 -41.61 47.49
N PRO A 270 7.44 -41.42 48.78
CA PRO A 270 6.08 -41.69 49.27
C PRO A 270 4.97 -40.82 48.64
N ASN A 271 5.35 -39.67 48.06
CA ASN A 271 4.41 -38.72 47.47
C ASN A 271 4.22 -38.89 45.96
N ARG A 272 4.82 -39.90 45.34
CA ARG A 272 4.74 -40.12 43.89
C ARG A 272 3.81 -41.29 43.57
N GLU A 273 2.76 -41.01 42.82
CA GLU A 273 1.83 -42.05 42.40
C GLU A 273 2.51 -43.01 41.39
N PRO A 274 2.27 -44.33 41.53
CA PRO A 274 2.81 -45.31 40.61
C PRO A 274 2.15 -45.16 39.22
N LYS A 275 2.94 -45.36 38.16
CA LYS A 275 2.38 -45.37 36.80
C LYS A 275 1.64 -46.66 36.54
N ILE A 276 0.38 -46.52 36.14
CA ILE A 276 -0.45 -47.67 35.77
C ILE A 276 -0.41 -47.79 34.23
N MET A 277 0.02 -48.94 33.75
CA MET A 277 0.00 -49.29 32.32
C MET A 277 -0.82 -50.57 32.10
N ARG A 278 -1.26 -50.77 30.85
CA ARG A 278 -1.84 -52.04 30.41
C ARG A 278 -0.73 -52.91 29.83
N ASP A 279 -0.67 -54.18 30.28
CA ASP A 279 0.21 -55.16 29.67
C ASP A 279 -0.34 -55.65 28.31
N GLN A 280 0.40 -56.53 27.65
CA GLN A 280 0.00 -57.12 26.36
C GLN A 280 -1.26 -57.98 26.40
N PHE A 281 -1.72 -58.33 27.61
CA PHE A 281 -2.95 -59.10 27.83
C PHE A 281 -4.12 -58.21 28.27
N GLY A 282 -3.92 -56.90 28.35
CA GLY A 282 -4.95 -55.93 28.72
C GLY A 282 -5.09 -55.69 30.24
N ASN A 283 -4.27 -56.32 31.09
CA ASN A 283 -4.31 -56.15 32.54
C ASN A 283 -3.65 -54.86 32.97
N TYR A 284 -4.13 -54.24 34.02
CA TYR A 284 -3.48 -53.09 34.63
C TYR A 284 -2.29 -53.53 35.48
N VAL A 285 -1.08 -53.07 35.08
CA VAL A 285 0.16 -53.36 35.81
C VAL A 285 0.70 -52.07 36.37
N GLN A 286 1.12 -52.11 37.62
CA GLN A 286 1.73 -51.01 38.33
C GLN A 286 3.24 -51.04 38.12
N LEU A 287 3.78 -50.01 37.42
CA LEU A 287 5.22 -49.85 37.22
C LEU A 287 5.80 -49.06 38.37
N ARG A 288 6.75 -49.66 39.09
CA ARG A 288 7.45 -48.99 40.19
C ARG A 288 8.73 -48.30 39.72
N ASN A 289 9.50 -48.97 38.93
CA ASN A 289 10.79 -48.48 38.39
C ASN A 289 10.78 -48.65 36.89
N TYR A 290 10.92 -47.55 36.14
CA TYR A 290 10.93 -47.57 34.68
C TYR A 290 11.69 -46.37 34.12
N TRP A 291 12.15 -46.54 32.88
CA TRP A 291 12.66 -45.43 32.09
C TRP A 291 11.47 -44.74 31.43
N GLU A 292 11.40 -43.42 31.61
CA GLU A 292 10.41 -42.62 30.91
C GLU A 292 11.08 -41.54 30.07
N GLN A 293 10.50 -41.27 28.94
CA GLN A 293 10.93 -40.17 28.13
C GLN A 293 10.44 -38.88 28.81
N VAL A 294 11.38 -38.10 29.33
CA VAL A 294 11.10 -36.85 30.05
C VAL A 294 11.13 -35.63 29.14
N GLY A 295 11.59 -35.80 27.90
CA GLY A 295 11.65 -34.72 26.91
C GLY A 295 12.41 -35.16 25.67
N ASN A 296 12.70 -34.21 24.85
CA ASN A 296 13.59 -34.35 23.70
C ASN A 296 14.65 -33.24 23.76
N THR A 297 15.86 -33.54 23.33
CA THR A 297 16.89 -32.54 23.00
C THR A 297 17.12 -32.56 21.51
N ASP A 298 17.23 -31.36 20.91
CA ASP A 298 17.68 -31.24 19.53
C ASP A 298 19.18 -31.47 19.49
N THR A 299 19.63 -32.57 18.88
CA THR A 299 21.05 -32.90 18.73
C THR A 299 21.70 -32.22 17.55
N LEU A 300 20.89 -31.87 16.56
CA LEU A 300 21.33 -31.19 15.35
C LEU A 300 20.19 -30.37 14.81
N MET A 301 20.47 -29.14 14.45
CA MET A 301 19.60 -28.30 13.64
C MET A 301 20.31 -27.94 12.34
N THR A 302 19.66 -28.19 11.21
CA THR A 302 20.18 -27.82 9.89
C THR A 302 19.35 -26.68 9.31
N TYR A 303 19.99 -25.80 8.56
CA TYR A 303 19.36 -24.69 7.85
C TYR A 303 19.64 -24.82 6.34
N THR A 304 18.60 -24.64 5.54
CA THR A 304 18.70 -24.57 4.08
C THR A 304 18.11 -23.24 3.64
N ALA A 305 18.95 -22.36 3.10
CA ALA A 305 18.55 -21.03 2.64
C ALA A 305 17.57 -21.11 1.47
N SER A 306 16.64 -20.17 1.41
CA SER A 306 15.69 -20.00 0.31
C SER A 306 16.19 -18.97 -0.70
N GLU A 307 15.90 -19.20 -1.97
CA GLU A 307 16.15 -18.25 -3.04
C GLU A 307 15.09 -17.14 -3.14
N LEU A 308 13.96 -17.26 -2.40
CA LEU A 308 12.88 -16.25 -2.43
C LEU A 308 13.31 -14.91 -1.83
N ASN A 309 14.11 -14.94 -0.75
CA ASN A 309 14.66 -13.76 -0.09
C ASN A 309 16.17 -13.94 0.14
N PRO A 310 16.98 -13.98 -0.92
CA PRO A 310 18.36 -14.48 -0.84
C PRO A 310 19.26 -13.63 0.08
N VAL A 311 19.11 -12.31 0.04
CA VAL A 311 19.93 -11.40 0.88
C VAL A 311 19.57 -11.59 2.35
N ARG A 312 18.29 -11.68 2.70
CA ARG A 312 17.86 -11.95 4.08
C ARG A 312 18.26 -13.35 4.56
N ALA A 313 18.12 -14.35 3.70
CA ALA A 313 18.57 -15.71 3.99
C ALA A 313 20.08 -15.76 4.29
N LYS A 314 20.85 -14.89 3.64
CA LYS A 314 22.30 -14.78 3.83
C LYS A 314 22.70 -14.33 5.26
N TYR A 315 21.89 -13.48 5.89
CA TYR A 315 22.12 -13.11 7.30
C TYR A 315 22.07 -14.34 8.22
N THR A 316 21.04 -15.15 8.10
CA THR A 316 20.88 -16.37 8.88
C THR A 316 21.96 -17.39 8.52
N GLN A 317 22.26 -17.56 7.24
CA GLN A 317 23.32 -18.46 6.78
C GLN A 317 24.69 -18.07 7.36
N SER A 318 25.01 -16.77 7.35
CA SER A 318 26.29 -16.28 7.89
C SER A 318 26.46 -16.58 9.38
N ILE A 319 25.38 -16.50 10.16
CA ILE A 319 25.41 -16.87 11.59
C ILE A 319 25.63 -18.40 11.72
N TYR A 320 24.90 -19.15 10.92
CA TYR A 320 24.97 -20.60 10.93
C TYR A 320 26.39 -21.09 10.59
N ASP A 321 26.96 -20.54 9.51
CA ASP A 321 28.31 -20.86 9.06
C ASP A 321 29.38 -20.46 10.11
N TYR A 322 29.18 -19.32 10.77
CA TYR A 322 30.10 -18.87 11.83
C TYR A 322 30.18 -19.85 12.99
N TYR A 323 29.06 -20.36 13.48
CA TYR A 323 29.04 -21.32 14.58
C TYR A 323 29.54 -22.69 14.15
N ASN A 324 29.11 -23.19 13.00
CA ASN A 324 29.59 -24.48 12.46
C ASN A 324 31.08 -24.49 12.20
N GLY A 325 31.63 -23.39 11.64
CA GLY A 325 33.06 -23.28 11.35
C GLY A 325 33.96 -23.29 12.63
N ARG A 326 33.38 -23.10 13.79
CA ARG A 326 34.06 -23.17 15.10
C ARG A 326 33.77 -24.44 15.88
N GLY A 327 33.10 -25.40 15.26
CA GLY A 327 32.76 -26.67 15.89
C GLY A 327 31.65 -26.55 16.97
N PHE A 328 30.94 -25.44 17.00
CA PHE A 328 29.76 -25.31 17.84
C PHE A 328 28.56 -25.94 17.16
N ASN A 329 28.02 -26.99 17.72
CA ASN A 329 26.75 -27.54 17.29
C ASN A 329 25.62 -26.57 17.63
N ILE A 330 24.82 -26.20 16.61
CA ILE A 330 23.61 -25.45 16.82
C ILE A 330 22.55 -26.44 17.25
N ASN A 331 22.33 -26.55 18.57
CA ASN A 331 21.46 -27.55 19.18
C ASN A 331 20.01 -27.11 19.28
N GLY A 332 19.63 -26.04 18.65
CA GLY A 332 18.26 -25.53 18.65
C GLY A 332 18.18 -24.06 18.33
N ILE A 333 16.97 -23.58 18.13
CA ILE A 333 16.67 -22.19 17.77
C ILE A 333 17.17 -21.20 18.83
N ASN A 334 17.22 -21.60 20.09
CA ASN A 334 17.71 -20.74 21.19
C ASN A 334 19.18 -20.33 21.01
N THR A 335 20.00 -21.20 20.41
CA THR A 335 21.39 -20.88 20.11
C THR A 335 21.49 -19.78 19.06
N LEU A 336 20.62 -19.80 18.05
CA LEU A 336 20.53 -18.74 17.05
C LEU A 336 19.95 -17.45 17.65
N LEU A 337 18.95 -17.55 18.52
CA LEU A 337 18.34 -16.40 19.19
C LEU A 337 19.33 -15.70 20.13
N ALA A 338 20.21 -16.44 20.79
CA ALA A 338 21.28 -15.88 21.61
C ALA A 338 22.26 -14.98 20.83
N SER A 339 22.29 -15.10 19.50
CA SER A 339 23.03 -14.23 18.58
C SER A 339 22.31 -12.92 18.27
N GLN A 340 21.60 -12.34 19.24
CA GLN A 340 20.90 -11.06 19.16
C GLN A 340 19.68 -11.04 18.21
N GLY A 341 18.96 -12.16 18.13
CA GLY A 341 17.73 -12.23 17.35
C GLY A 341 17.90 -12.20 15.84
N LEU A 342 19.09 -12.51 15.32
CA LEU A 342 19.38 -12.55 13.88
C LEU A 342 18.84 -13.80 13.18
N VAL A 343 17.82 -14.40 13.75
CA VAL A 343 17.06 -15.50 13.15
C VAL A 343 16.05 -14.90 12.17
N ASN A 344 15.69 -15.66 11.16
CA ASN A 344 14.69 -15.27 10.14
C ASN A 344 15.08 -14.02 9.32
N GLY A 345 16.37 -13.85 9.01
CA GLY A 345 16.86 -12.74 8.20
C GLY A 345 16.70 -11.38 8.87
N MET A 346 16.60 -11.34 10.20
CA MET A 346 16.57 -10.08 10.93
C MET A 346 17.89 -9.34 10.78
N ASN A 347 17.79 -8.02 10.69
CA ASN A 347 18.96 -7.17 10.58
C ASN A 347 19.60 -6.96 11.97
N PRO A 348 20.93 -6.96 12.08
CA PRO A 348 21.57 -6.49 13.28
C PRO A 348 21.31 -5.00 13.47
N ASN A 349 21.39 -4.54 14.72
CA ASN A 349 21.33 -3.12 15.01
C ASN A 349 22.44 -2.40 14.22
N ALA A 350 22.06 -1.50 13.36
CA ALA A 350 23.01 -0.65 12.64
C ALA A 350 23.47 0.48 13.58
N VAL A 351 24.75 0.81 13.54
CA VAL A 351 25.32 1.95 14.30
C VAL A 351 24.67 3.28 13.84
N TYR A 352 24.27 3.34 12.59
CA TYR A 352 23.58 4.49 12.00
C TYR A 352 22.25 4.06 11.40
N SER A 353 21.17 4.71 11.84
CA SER A 353 19.81 4.46 11.30
C SER A 353 19.63 4.87 9.83
N LEU A 354 20.55 5.67 9.28
CA LEU A 354 20.59 6.05 7.86
C LEU A 354 20.91 4.88 6.93
N HIS A 355 21.55 3.82 7.46
CA HIS A 355 21.97 2.67 6.68
C HIS A 355 20.92 1.58 6.82
N ASN A 356 19.87 1.63 6.02
CA ASN A 356 18.97 0.50 5.88
C ASN A 356 19.72 -0.65 5.24
N THR A 357 19.68 -1.79 5.91
CA THR A 357 20.34 -3.00 5.46
C THR A 357 19.78 -3.47 4.12
N PRO A 358 20.61 -3.99 3.23
CA PRO A 358 20.18 -4.52 1.94
C PRO A 358 19.21 -5.71 2.14
N GLY A 359 18.39 -5.96 1.12
CA GLY A 359 17.45 -7.07 1.11
C GLY A 359 16.25 -6.95 2.07
N GLY A 360 16.06 -5.75 2.64
CA GLY A 360 14.86 -5.48 3.42
C GLY A 360 13.65 -5.31 2.52
N ASN A 361 12.76 -6.31 2.46
CA ASN A 361 11.48 -6.16 1.77
C ASN A 361 10.61 -5.17 2.52
N THR A 362 9.68 -4.52 1.81
CA THR A 362 8.60 -3.83 2.47
C THR A 362 7.86 -4.84 3.34
N SER A 363 7.82 -4.55 4.61
CA SER A 363 7.13 -5.41 5.56
C SER A 363 5.62 -5.26 5.35
N GLY A 364 5.03 -6.22 4.69
CA GLY A 364 3.60 -6.36 4.69
C GLY A 364 2.94 -6.17 3.32
N TRP A 365 1.91 -6.93 3.15
CA TRP A 365 0.91 -6.83 2.13
C TRP A 365 -0.36 -6.28 2.77
N SER A 366 -0.92 -5.26 2.18
CA SER A 366 -2.17 -4.66 2.66
C SER A 366 -3.10 -4.41 1.48
N LYS A 367 -4.37 -4.69 1.70
CA LYS A 367 -5.44 -4.45 0.74
C LYS A 367 -6.63 -3.88 1.47
N SER A 368 -7.13 -2.75 1.01
CA SER A 368 -8.33 -2.15 1.56
C SER A 368 -9.25 -1.67 0.45
N SER A 369 -10.55 -1.86 0.65
CA SER A 369 -11.60 -1.32 -0.20
C SER A 369 -12.65 -0.68 0.67
N ALA A 370 -13.09 0.52 0.29
CA ALA A 370 -14.13 1.24 0.97
C ALA A 370 -15.18 1.71 -0.04
N GLU A 371 -16.44 1.41 0.25
CA GLU A 371 -17.58 1.84 -0.55
C GLU A 371 -18.40 2.86 0.22
N ARG A 372 -18.90 3.86 -0.49
CA ARG A 372 -19.77 4.89 0.05
C ARG A 372 -20.94 5.12 -0.90
N TYR A 373 -22.11 5.10 -0.33
CA TYR A 373 -23.37 5.45 -0.98
C TYR A 373 -23.94 6.71 -0.34
N GLY A 374 -24.41 7.64 -1.13
CA GLY A 374 -25.01 8.89 -0.65
C GLY A 374 -26.31 9.21 -1.37
N LEU A 375 -27.30 9.68 -0.64
CA LEU A 375 -28.54 10.25 -1.16
C LEU A 375 -28.78 11.60 -0.50
N PHE A 376 -28.89 12.63 -1.30
CA PHE A 376 -29.07 14.00 -0.84
C PHE A 376 -30.30 14.63 -1.53
N ALA A 377 -31.07 15.33 -0.77
CA ALA A 377 -32.20 16.11 -1.30
C ALA A 377 -32.18 17.50 -0.71
N VAL A 378 -32.39 18.49 -1.55
CA VAL A 378 -32.52 19.89 -1.13
C VAL A 378 -33.68 20.55 -1.86
N GLY A 379 -34.47 21.33 -1.14
CA GLY A 379 -35.51 22.21 -1.69
C GLY A 379 -35.30 23.63 -1.18
N GLN A 380 -35.50 24.60 -2.04
CA GLN A 380 -35.44 26.01 -1.69
C GLN A 380 -36.59 26.77 -2.34
N MET A 381 -37.17 27.64 -1.55
CA MET A 381 -38.16 28.66 -2.00
C MET A 381 -37.72 30.01 -1.47
N SER A 382 -37.78 31.06 -2.30
CA SER A 382 -37.42 32.42 -1.91
C SER A 382 -38.32 33.46 -2.64
#